data_421992ef2131aa90acf25cb4393810e1
#
_entry.id   421992ef2131aa90acf25cb4393810e1
#
_cell.length_a   1.000
_cell.length_b   1.000
_cell.length_c   1.000
_cell.angle_alpha   90.00
_cell.angle_beta   90.00
_cell.angle_gamma   90.00
#
_symmetry.space_group_name_H-M   'P 1'
#
loop_
_entity.id
_entity.type
_entity.pdbx_description
1 polymer ?
#
loop_
_entity_poly.entity_id
_entity_poly.type
_entity_poly.pdbx_seq_one_letter_code
_entity_poly.pdbx_strand_id
1 'polypeptide(L)'
;LLGSSPGGQYQVQTNFQVITNVIDHNMHLQAAIDAPRWYHTEETDELLLESRFDHAVSGDLQNRGHTVRIGAPFTPNSRAQGIMLEPVSGTRIGATDPRWHGQVLGY
;
A
#
# COMPACT_ATOMS: atom_id res chain seq x y z
N LEU A 1 -12.77 -7.05 -6.75
CA LEU A 1 -11.36 -7.01 -6.35
C LEU A 1 -11.03 -8.21 -5.47
N LEU A 2 -10.00 -8.93 -5.83
CA LEU A 2 -9.38 -9.98 -5.03
C LEU A 2 -7.92 -9.57 -4.80
N GLY A 3 -7.45 -9.64 -3.58
CA GLY A 3 -6.09 -9.25 -3.24
C GLY A 3 -5.52 -10.10 -2.12
N SER A 4 -4.21 -10.13 -2.03
CA SER A 4 -3.47 -10.81 -0.98
C SER A 4 -2.16 -10.08 -0.71
N SER A 5 -1.69 -10.18 0.52
CA SER A 5 -0.38 -9.64 0.92
C SER A 5 0.28 -10.56 1.94
N PRO A 6 1.50 -11.04 1.73
CA PRO A 6 2.35 -11.54 2.81
C PRO A 6 2.91 -10.36 3.63
N GLY A 7 3.35 -10.59 4.85
CA GLY A 7 3.99 -9.56 5.68
C GLY A 7 3.57 -9.57 7.16
N GLY A 8 3.05 -10.68 7.66
CA GLY A 8 2.69 -10.84 9.07
C GLY A 8 1.75 -9.72 9.56
N GLN A 9 2.14 -9.03 10.61
CA GLN A 9 1.36 -7.95 11.23
C GLN A 9 1.06 -6.76 10.29
N TYR A 10 1.81 -6.60 9.20
CA TYR A 10 1.59 -5.51 8.25
C TYR A 10 0.56 -5.84 7.15
N GLN A 11 0.08 -7.08 7.05
CA GLN A 11 -0.88 -7.50 6.03
C GLN A 11 -2.18 -6.68 6.09
N VAL A 12 -2.74 -6.54 7.29
CA VAL A 12 -4.01 -5.82 7.48
C VAL A 12 -3.85 -4.36 7.05
N GLN A 13 -2.76 -3.71 7.48
CA GLN A 13 -2.47 -2.31 7.14
C GLN A 13 -2.26 -2.12 5.64
N THR A 14 -1.53 -3.03 4.99
CA THR A 14 -1.31 -3.00 3.54
C THR A 14 -2.62 -3.18 2.77
N ASN A 15 -3.41 -4.19 3.12
CA ASN A 15 -4.67 -4.45 2.44
C ASN A 15 -5.66 -3.30 2.63
N PHE A 16 -5.74 -2.73 3.82
CA PHE A 16 -6.56 -1.55 4.10
C PHE A 16 -6.20 -0.39 3.18
N GLN A 17 -4.91 -0.04 3.09
CA GLN A 17 -4.44 1.07 2.26
C GLN A 17 -4.72 0.84 0.77
N VAL A 18 -4.45 -0.36 0.25
CA VAL A 18 -4.70 -0.68 -1.16
C VAL A 18 -6.20 -0.66 -1.48
N ILE A 19 -7.04 -1.25 -0.62
CA ILE A 19 -8.49 -1.28 -0.82
C ILE A 19 -9.07 0.14 -0.78
N THR A 20 -8.68 0.95 0.21
CA THR A 20 -9.12 2.35 0.33
C THR A 20 -8.71 3.16 -0.90
N ASN A 21 -7.48 2.99 -1.38
CA ASN A 21 -7.02 3.66 -2.59
C ASN A 21 -7.87 3.31 -3.81
N VAL A 22 -8.25 2.05 -3.96
CA VAL A 22 -9.10 1.62 -5.09
C VAL A 22 -10.56 2.10 -4.92
N ILE A 23 -11.15 1.90 -3.73
CA ILE A 23 -12.59 2.11 -3.54
C ILE A 23 -12.92 3.57 -3.27
N ASP A 24 -12.20 4.22 -2.35
CA ASP A 24 -12.53 5.57 -1.89
C ASP A 24 -11.88 6.65 -2.74
N HIS A 25 -10.69 6.36 -3.30
CA HIS A 25 -9.93 7.30 -4.13
C HIS A 25 -9.98 6.99 -5.63
N ASN A 26 -10.71 5.96 -6.05
CA ASN A 26 -10.86 5.54 -7.45
C ASN A 26 -9.53 5.35 -8.20
N MET A 27 -8.50 4.92 -7.49
CA MET A 27 -7.20 4.67 -8.11
C MET A 27 -7.23 3.38 -8.95
N HIS A 28 -6.54 3.40 -10.08
CA HIS A 28 -6.26 2.17 -10.82
C HIS A 28 -5.50 1.18 -9.93
N LEU A 29 -5.79 -0.12 -10.04
CA LEU A 29 -5.26 -1.15 -9.13
C LEU A 29 -3.72 -1.10 -8.99
N GLN A 30 -2.98 -0.97 -10.12
CA GLN A 30 -1.51 -0.86 -10.06
C GLN A 30 -1.08 0.41 -9.33
N ALA A 31 -1.71 1.56 -9.60
CA ALA A 31 -1.40 2.81 -8.91
C ALA A 31 -1.69 2.73 -7.41
N ALA A 32 -2.76 2.05 -7.01
CA ALA A 32 -3.11 1.84 -5.62
C ALA A 32 -2.06 0.99 -4.87
N ILE A 33 -1.50 -0.02 -5.56
CA ILE A 33 -0.43 -0.87 -5.02
C ILE A 33 0.90 -0.11 -4.97
N ASP A 34 1.19 0.72 -5.99
CA ASP A 34 2.42 1.52 -6.07
C ASP A 34 2.45 2.70 -5.09
N ALA A 35 1.30 3.16 -4.64
CA ALA A 35 1.19 4.32 -3.75
C ALA A 35 2.10 4.21 -2.51
N PRO A 36 2.59 5.35 -1.99
CA PRO A 36 3.36 5.35 -0.76
C PRO A 36 2.59 4.69 0.37
N ARG A 37 3.29 3.92 1.20
CA ARG A 37 2.69 3.22 2.34
C ARG A 37 3.20 3.71 3.67
N TRP A 38 2.34 3.56 4.66
CA TRP A 38 2.67 3.74 6.06
C TRP A 38 2.45 2.43 6.82
N TYR A 39 3.20 2.28 7.91
CA TYR A 39 3.09 1.13 8.80
C TYR A 39 3.19 1.61 10.25
N HIS A 40 2.23 1.20 11.06
CA HIS A 40 2.29 1.39 12.50
C HIS A 40 2.90 0.16 13.17
N THR A 41 3.87 0.37 14.04
CA THR A 41 4.54 -0.69 14.80
C THR A 41 4.04 -0.63 16.25
N GLU A 42 3.27 -1.62 16.66
CA GLU A 42 2.67 -1.67 18.00
C GLU A 42 3.71 -1.67 19.13
N GLU A 43 4.84 -2.36 18.92
CA GLU A 43 5.89 -2.50 19.92
C GLU A 43 6.57 -1.18 20.29
N THR A 44 6.73 -0.28 19.35
CA THR A 44 7.42 1.00 19.53
C THR A 44 6.52 2.20 19.43
N ASP A 45 5.24 2.00 19.09
CA ASP A 45 4.28 3.08 18.80
C ASP A 45 4.80 4.06 17.73
N GLU A 46 5.59 3.57 16.80
CA GLU A 46 6.13 4.34 15.70
C GLU A 46 5.27 4.23 14.45
N LEU A 47 5.12 5.33 13.74
CA LEU A 47 4.53 5.40 12.42
C LEU A 47 5.65 5.54 11.38
N LEU A 48 5.94 4.46 10.68
CA LEU A 48 6.88 4.43 9.57
C LEU A 48 6.20 4.91 8.29
N LEU A 49 6.70 5.98 7.68
CA LEU A 49 6.25 6.49 6.39
C LEU A 49 7.31 6.20 5.32
N GLU A 50 6.89 5.72 4.16
CA GLU A 50 7.79 5.74 3.00
C GLU A 50 8.15 7.18 2.62
N SER A 51 9.41 7.42 2.21
CA SER A 51 9.90 8.76 1.87
C SER A 51 9.22 9.40 0.65
N ARG A 52 8.34 8.68 -0.02
CA ARG A 52 7.52 9.18 -1.15
C ARG A 52 6.29 9.97 -0.71
N PHE A 53 5.94 9.98 0.59
CA PHE A 53 4.95 10.91 1.10
C PHE A 53 5.50 12.34 1.08
N ASP A 54 4.59 13.31 0.86
CA ASP A 54 4.95 14.71 1.01
C ASP A 54 5.49 14.99 2.43
N HIS A 55 6.54 15.79 2.53
CA HIS A 55 7.12 16.18 3.81
C HIS A 55 6.12 16.90 4.73
N ALA A 56 5.15 17.62 4.16
CA ALA A 56 4.09 18.24 4.93
C ALA A 56 3.25 17.23 5.70
N VAL A 57 3.04 16.02 5.17
CA VAL A 57 2.29 14.95 5.82
C VAL A 57 3.01 14.48 7.09
N SER A 58 4.31 14.25 7.01
CA SER A 58 5.10 13.82 8.18
C SER A 58 5.11 14.87 9.28
N GLY A 59 5.23 16.16 8.91
CA GLY A 59 5.17 17.26 9.86
C GLY A 59 3.81 17.40 10.54
N ASP A 60 2.72 17.27 9.79
CA ASP A 60 1.36 17.33 10.35
C ASP A 60 1.10 16.17 11.32
N LEU A 61 1.54 14.97 10.98
CA LEU A 61 1.41 13.79 11.85
C LEU A 61 2.22 13.96 13.16
N GLN A 62 3.44 14.49 13.07
CA GLN A 62 4.24 14.80 14.26
C GLN A 62 3.56 15.85 15.14
N ASN A 63 2.98 16.89 14.54
CA ASN A 63 2.24 17.93 15.26
C ASN A 63 1.00 17.38 15.97
N ARG A 64 0.43 16.29 15.46
CA ARG A 64 -0.69 15.55 16.08
C ARG A 64 -0.24 14.56 17.16
N GLY A 65 1.07 14.45 17.42
CA GLY A 65 1.63 13.61 18.48
C GLY A 65 2.12 12.23 18.05
N HIS A 66 2.17 11.95 16.74
CA HIS A 66 2.72 10.68 16.26
C HIS A 66 4.25 10.68 16.27
N THR A 67 4.84 9.56 16.68
CA THR A 67 6.26 9.30 16.50
C THR A 67 6.52 8.82 15.08
N VAL A 68 6.94 9.73 14.20
CA VAL A 68 7.09 9.45 12.77
C VAL A 68 8.53 9.11 12.44
N ARG A 69 8.74 8.00 11.74
CA ARG A 69 10.01 7.59 11.13
C ARG A 69 9.87 7.52 9.61
N ILE A 70 10.81 8.09 8.88
CA ILE A 70 10.85 8.03 7.42
C ILE A 70 11.69 6.83 6.98
N GLY A 71 11.10 5.98 6.17
CA GLY A 71 11.73 4.79 5.60
C GLY A 71 12.18 4.98 4.16
N ALA A 72 12.61 3.90 3.54
CA ALA A 72 12.96 3.86 2.13
C ALA A 72 11.74 4.16 1.23
N PRO A 73 11.95 4.61 -0.04
CA PRO A 73 10.86 4.92 -0.95
C PRO A 73 9.92 3.73 -1.26
N PHE A 74 10.43 2.52 -1.15
CA PHE A 74 9.67 1.28 -1.29
C PHE A 74 10.06 0.34 -0.15
N THR A 75 9.52 0.58 1.03
CA THR A 75 9.84 -0.21 2.22
C THR A 75 9.21 -1.61 2.11
N PRO A 76 10.00 -2.69 2.16
CA PRO A 76 9.54 -4.05 1.84
C PRO A 76 8.88 -4.77 3.02
N ASN A 77 8.17 -4.08 3.88
CA ASN A 77 7.53 -4.67 5.07
C ASN A 77 6.36 -5.61 4.70
N SER A 78 5.68 -5.31 3.60
CA SER A 78 4.60 -6.14 3.06
C SER A 78 4.53 -5.94 1.55
N ARG A 79 3.87 -6.87 0.87
CA ARG A 79 3.72 -6.88 -0.58
C ARG A 79 2.26 -7.07 -0.92
N ALA A 80 1.77 -6.37 -1.92
CA ALA A 80 0.41 -6.54 -2.36
C ALA A 80 0.35 -7.13 -3.78
N GLN A 81 -0.60 -8.00 -3.99
CA GLN A 81 -0.96 -8.48 -5.31
C GLN A 81 -2.48 -8.41 -5.43
N GLY A 82 -2.97 -8.09 -6.59
CA GLY A 82 -4.40 -7.98 -6.78
C GLY A 82 -4.86 -8.33 -8.18
N ILE A 83 -6.10 -8.78 -8.26
CA ILE A 83 -6.84 -8.94 -9.51
C ILE A 83 -8.16 -8.20 -9.35
N MET A 84 -8.46 -7.34 -10.29
CA MET A 84 -9.74 -6.66 -10.40
C MET A 84 -10.45 -7.13 -11.66
N LEU A 85 -11.74 -7.43 -11.52
CA LEU A 85 -12.62 -7.69 -12.63
C LEU A 85 -13.33 -6.38 -12.98
N GLU A 86 -13.14 -5.90 -14.20
CA GLU A 86 -13.88 -4.77 -14.73
C GLU A 86 -15.32 -5.23 -15.03
N PRO A 87 -16.35 -4.65 -14.39
CA PRO A 87 -17.68 -5.24 -14.41
C PRO A 87 -18.40 -5.14 -15.77
N VAL A 88 -18.03 -4.17 -16.60
CA VAL A 88 -18.70 -3.96 -17.90
C VAL A 88 -18.12 -4.87 -18.97
N SER A 89 -16.81 -4.91 -19.11
CA SER A 89 -16.12 -5.69 -20.14
C SER A 89 -15.77 -7.11 -19.71
N GLY A 90 -15.77 -7.40 -18.41
CA GLY A 90 -15.27 -8.66 -17.86
C GLY A 90 -13.75 -8.79 -17.89
N THR A 91 -13.03 -7.71 -18.24
CA THR A 91 -11.57 -7.72 -18.31
C THR A 91 -10.96 -7.95 -16.92
N ARG A 92 -9.97 -8.85 -16.86
CA ARG A 92 -9.18 -9.09 -15.65
C ARG A 92 -7.96 -8.20 -15.66
N ILE A 93 -7.83 -7.37 -14.62
CA ILE A 93 -6.71 -6.45 -14.43
C ILE A 93 -5.88 -7.00 -13.28
N GLY A 94 -4.68 -7.48 -13.57
CA GLY A 94 -3.73 -7.92 -12.55
C GLY A 94 -2.74 -6.83 -12.20
N ALA A 95 -2.30 -6.78 -10.94
CA ALA A 95 -1.27 -5.86 -10.47
C ALA A 95 -0.37 -6.52 -9.42
N THR A 96 0.90 -6.10 -9.39
CA THR A 96 1.90 -6.63 -8.46
C THR A 96 2.72 -5.51 -7.83
N ASP A 97 3.24 -5.77 -6.65
CA ASP A 97 3.95 -4.79 -5.84
C ASP A 97 5.39 -4.55 -6.33
N PRO A 98 5.79 -3.30 -6.63
CA PRO A 98 7.16 -2.97 -7.00
C PRO A 98 8.17 -3.15 -5.85
N ARG A 99 7.69 -3.34 -4.61
CA ARG A 99 8.54 -3.62 -3.44
C ARG A 99 9.15 -5.02 -3.46
N TRP A 100 8.76 -5.85 -4.44
CA TRP A 100 9.22 -7.22 -4.60
C TRP A 100 9.17 -7.69 -6.06
N HIS A 101 9.79 -8.85 -6.31
CA HIS A 101 9.79 -9.49 -7.62
C HIS A 101 8.50 -10.29 -7.83
N GLY A 102 7.46 -9.65 -8.30
CA GLY A 102 6.21 -10.27 -8.71
C GLY A 102 5.98 -10.09 -10.20
N GLN A 103 5.20 -10.97 -10.81
CA GLN A 103 4.77 -10.85 -12.20
C GLN A 103 3.28 -11.13 -12.31
N VAL A 104 2.63 -10.40 -13.19
CA VAL A 104 1.27 -10.69 -13.63
C VAL A 104 1.36 -11.33 -15.00
N LEU A 105 0.81 -12.53 -15.12
CA LEU A 105 0.74 -13.26 -16.38
C LEU A 105 -0.72 -13.39 -16.79
N GLY A 106 -1.01 -13.05 -18.05
CA GLY A 106 -2.29 -13.25 -18.70
C GLY A 106 -2.14 -14.09 -19.96
N TYR A 107 -3.13 -14.92 -20.25
CA TYR A 107 -3.19 -15.75 -21.46
C TYR A 107 -4.65 -15.98 -21.86
#